data_2d62114e8a22c0d700903c83b3bdc12e
#
_entry.id   2d62114e8a22c0d700903c83b3bdc12e
#
_cell.length_a   1.000
_cell.length_b   1.000
_cell.length_c   1.000
_cell.angle_alpha   90.00
_cell.angle_beta   90.00
_cell.angle_gamma   90.00
#
_symmetry.space_group_name_H-M   'P 1'
#
loop_
_entity.id
_entity.type
_entity.pdbx_description
1 polymer ?
#
loop_
_entity_poly.entity_id
_entity_poly.type
_entity_poly.pdbx_seq_one_letter_code
_entity_poly.pdbx_strand_id
1 'polypeptide(L)' 'MVMAIQSVLLKKKHFKTRTIASNYIRKNHWKVNVPSDNKEDNVNFRYRQRQPDKFIQKTFRHKKINSYTSFIIGELKD' A
#
# COMPACT_ATOMS: atom_id res chain seq x y z
N MET A 1 5.65 19.24 7.98
CA MET A 1 5.80 17.78 7.82
C MET A 1 4.71 17.24 6.92
N VAL A 2 5.06 16.34 6.03
CA VAL A 2 4.09 15.77 5.08
C VAL A 2 3.97 14.28 5.35
N MET A 3 2.77 13.86 5.71
CA MET A 3 2.44 12.45 5.81
C MET A 3 2.01 11.96 4.42
N ALA A 4 2.48 10.79 4.04
CA ALA A 4 2.15 10.21 2.75
C ALA A 4 1.98 8.69 2.86
N ILE A 5 1.30 8.11 1.85
CA ILE A 5 1.11 6.66 1.77
C ILE A 5 2.37 6.04 1.17
N GLN A 6 2.99 5.12 1.89
CA GLN A 6 4.11 4.34 1.38
C GLN A 6 3.61 3.10 0.63
N SER A 7 2.61 2.41 1.18
CA SER A 7 2.01 1.23 0.56
C SER A 7 0.54 1.14 0.86
N VAL A 8 -0.21 0.53 -0.07
CA VAL A 8 -1.61 0.15 0.14
C VAL A 8 -1.66 -1.37 0.32
N LEU A 9 -2.35 -1.82 1.34
CA LEU A 9 -2.51 -3.24 1.66
C LEU A 9 -3.97 -3.64 1.47
N LEU A 10 -4.20 -4.63 0.63
CA LEU A 10 -5.55 -5.16 0.36
C LEU A 10 -5.63 -6.60 0.83
N LYS A 11 -6.61 -6.94 1.66
CA LYS A 11 -6.74 -8.28 2.20
C LYS A 11 -7.13 -9.29 1.15
N LYS A 12 -6.36 -10.36 1.03
CA LYS A 12 -6.63 -11.46 0.10
C LYS A 12 -7.97 -12.13 0.35
N LYS A 13 -8.42 -12.11 1.59
CA LYS A 13 -9.71 -12.68 1.97
C LYS A 13 -10.87 -11.98 1.25
N HIS A 14 -10.74 -10.67 1.00
CA HIS A 14 -11.74 -9.88 0.29
C HIS A 14 -11.45 -9.81 -1.21
N PHE A 15 -10.20 -9.52 -1.57
CA PHE A 15 -9.76 -9.46 -2.97
C PHE A 15 -9.13 -10.79 -3.32
N LYS A 16 -9.89 -11.68 -3.93
CA LYS A 16 -9.48 -13.08 -4.09
C LYS A 16 -8.36 -13.30 -5.09
N THR A 17 -8.16 -12.37 -6.02
CA THR A 17 -7.08 -12.45 -7.01
C THR A 17 -6.35 -11.13 -7.09
N ARG A 18 -5.10 -11.17 -7.58
CA ARG A 18 -4.31 -9.96 -7.79
C ARG A 18 -4.97 -9.07 -8.84
N THR A 19 -5.60 -9.65 -9.86
CA THR A 19 -6.30 -8.87 -10.89
C THR A 19 -7.40 -8.01 -10.30
N ILE A 20 -8.23 -8.58 -9.43
CA ILE A 20 -9.31 -7.84 -8.75
C ILE A 20 -8.73 -6.75 -7.86
N ALA A 21 -7.69 -7.07 -7.10
CA ALA A 21 -7.01 -6.12 -6.23
C ALA A 21 -6.40 -4.98 -7.04
N SER A 22 -5.72 -5.28 -8.13
CA SER A 22 -5.10 -4.28 -9.00
C SER A 22 -6.13 -3.34 -9.63
N ASN A 23 -7.30 -3.87 -10.02
CA ASN A 23 -8.37 -3.04 -10.56
C ASN A 23 -8.91 -2.05 -9.51
N TYR A 24 -9.01 -2.49 -8.27
CA TYR A 24 -9.40 -1.62 -7.17
C TYR A 24 -8.38 -0.50 -6.95
N ILE A 25 -7.09 -0.83 -7.00
CA ILE A 25 -6.00 0.14 -6.87
C ILE A 25 -6.09 1.19 -7.99
N ARG A 26 -6.28 0.76 -9.24
CA ARG A 26 -6.41 1.69 -10.39
C ARG A 26 -7.64 2.59 -10.25
N LYS A 27 -8.76 2.02 -9.82
CA LYS A 27 -10.02 2.76 -9.66
C LYS A 27 -9.87 3.90 -8.64
N ASN A 28 -9.02 3.73 -7.64
CA ASN A 28 -8.77 4.73 -6.62
C ASN A 28 -7.59 5.65 -6.96
N HIS A 29 -7.07 5.57 -8.19
CA HIS A 29 -5.97 6.39 -8.68
C HIS A 29 -4.65 6.18 -7.93
N TRP A 30 -4.48 5.03 -7.30
CA TRP A 30 -3.21 4.64 -6.71
C TRP A 30 -2.35 3.93 -7.74
N LYS A 31 -1.03 3.87 -7.50
CA LYS A 31 -0.11 3.23 -8.42
C LYS A 31 -0.22 1.71 -8.37
N VAL A 32 -0.28 1.09 -9.54
CA VAL A 32 -0.05 -0.34 -9.70
C VAL A 32 1.36 -0.46 -10.29
N ASN A 33 2.34 -0.73 -9.44
CA ASN A 33 3.73 -0.78 -9.86
C ASN A 33 4.03 -2.07 -10.62
N VAL A 34 5.23 -2.14 -11.20
CA VAL A 34 5.71 -3.38 -11.83
C VAL A 34 5.74 -4.52 -10.80
N PRO A 35 5.60 -5.79 -11.24
CA PRO A 35 5.51 -6.93 -10.32
C PRO A 35 6.60 -6.99 -9.25
N SER A 36 7.81 -6.55 -9.57
CA SER A 36 8.92 -6.52 -8.62
C SER A 36 8.69 -5.58 -7.43
N ASP A 37 7.82 -4.58 -7.58
CA ASP A 37 7.50 -3.63 -6.53
C ASP A 37 6.22 -3.99 -5.78
N ASN A 38 5.43 -4.90 -6.33
CA ASN A 38 4.17 -5.35 -5.74
C ASN A 38 4.42 -6.62 -4.96
N LYS A 39 4.64 -6.47 -3.66
CA LYS A 39 4.86 -7.61 -2.79
C LYS A 39 3.55 -8.07 -2.18
N GLU A 40 3.49 -9.33 -1.79
CA GLU A 40 2.36 -9.87 -1.07
C GLU A 40 2.85 -10.80 0.03
N ASP A 41 2.05 -10.91 1.06
CA ASP A 41 2.26 -11.91 2.11
C ASP A 41 1.08 -12.87 2.12
N ASN A 42 0.94 -13.68 3.19
CA ASN A 42 -0.15 -14.65 3.29
C ASN A 42 -1.53 -14.00 3.50
N VAL A 43 -1.56 -12.72 3.87
CA VAL A 43 -2.79 -12.02 4.25
C VAL A 43 -3.15 -10.92 3.28
N ASN A 44 -2.17 -10.21 2.73
CA ASN A 44 -2.39 -9.00 1.95
C ASN A 44 -1.70 -9.01 0.61
N PHE A 45 -2.34 -8.37 -0.37
CA PHE A 45 -1.66 -7.86 -1.55
C PHE A 45 -1.11 -6.49 -1.19
N ARG A 46 0.14 -6.22 -1.54
CA ARG A 46 0.81 -4.97 -1.19
C ARG A 46 1.18 -4.19 -2.44
N TYR A 47 0.80 -2.91 -2.48
CA TYR A 47 1.07 -2.02 -3.59
C TYR A 47 1.87 -0.82 -3.10
N ARG A 48 3.17 -0.81 -3.42
CA ARG A 48 4.07 0.29 -3.03
C ARG A 48 3.71 1.55 -3.80
N GLN A 49 3.54 2.65 -3.09
CA GLN A 49 3.25 3.96 -3.68
C GLN A 49 4.49 4.84 -3.75
N ARG A 50 5.40 4.70 -2.79
CA ARG A 50 6.66 5.42 -2.72
C ARG A 50 7.73 4.52 -2.15
N GLN A 51 8.98 4.82 -2.48
CA GLN A 51 10.12 4.08 -1.94
C GLN A 51 10.22 4.31 -0.43
N PRO A 52 10.50 3.27 0.37
CA PRO A 52 10.61 3.44 1.82
C PRO A 52 11.70 4.43 2.25
N ASP A 53 12.78 4.55 1.48
CA ASP A 53 13.89 5.45 1.79
C ASP A 53 13.54 6.93 1.65
N LYS A 54 12.38 7.25 1.07
CA LYS A 54 11.86 8.63 1.01
C LYS A 54 11.24 9.07 2.34
N PHE A 55 11.12 8.16 3.30
CA PHE A 55 10.45 8.40 4.57
C PHE A 55 11.42 8.40 5.75
N ILE A 56 11.03 9.12 6.80
CA ILE A 56 11.69 8.98 8.10
C ILE A 56 11.23 7.66 8.70
N GLN A 57 12.14 6.70 8.80
CA GLN A 57 11.80 5.29 9.09
C GLN A 57 10.99 5.09 10.37
N LYS A 58 11.32 5.81 11.43
CA LYS A 58 10.62 5.67 12.71
C LYS A 58 9.19 6.22 12.71
N THR A 59 8.76 6.87 11.63
CA THR A 59 7.41 7.45 11.53
C THR A 59 6.42 6.53 10.85
N PHE A 60 6.83 5.37 10.36
CA PHE A 60 5.92 4.43 9.71
C PHE A 60 4.82 3.97 10.65
N ARG A 61 3.58 3.98 10.15
CA ARG A 61 2.40 3.55 10.90
C ARG A 61 1.46 2.79 9.97
N HIS A 62 0.75 1.82 10.56
CA HIS A 62 -0.29 1.09 9.87
C HIS A 62 -1.62 1.79 10.14
N LYS A 63 -2.29 2.24 9.09
CA LYS A 63 -3.60 2.89 9.21
C LYS A 63 -4.66 2.05 8.54
N LYS A 64 -5.58 1.52 9.32
CA LYS A 64 -6.72 0.77 8.81
C LYS A 64 -7.78 1.73 8.28
N ILE A 65 -8.18 1.56 7.02
CA ILE A 65 -9.19 2.40 6.37
C ILE A 65 -10.57 1.75 6.51
N ASN A 66 -10.64 0.45 6.21
CA ASN A 66 -11.87 -0.33 6.38
C ASN A 66 -11.47 -1.78 6.62
N SER A 67 -12.46 -2.71 6.60
CA SER A 67 -12.21 -4.12 6.94
C SER A 67 -11.26 -4.83 5.98
N TYR A 68 -11.01 -4.29 4.79
CA TYR A 68 -10.18 -4.93 3.77
C TYR A 68 -9.08 -4.05 3.19
N THR A 69 -9.00 -2.79 3.59
CA THR A 69 -8.00 -1.85 3.07
C THR A 69 -7.25 -1.19 4.21
N SER A 70 -5.91 -1.17 4.11
CA SER A 70 -5.04 -0.48 5.06
C SER A 70 -3.94 0.25 4.31
N PHE A 71 -3.35 1.24 4.96
CA PHE A 71 -2.18 1.94 4.43
C PHE A 71 -1.01 1.79 5.39
N ILE A 72 0.20 1.79 4.81
CA ILE A 72 1.40 2.10 5.56
C ILE A 72 1.71 3.55 5.23
N ILE A 73 1.69 4.41 6.24
CA ILE A 73 1.95 5.84 6.09
C ILE A 73 3.20 6.24 6.86
N GLY A 74 3.79 7.37 6.49
CA GLY A 74 4.95 7.88 7.18
C GLY A 74 5.20 9.33 6.81
N GLU A 75 6.15 9.97 7.50
CA GLU A 75 6.59 11.32 7.16
C GLU A 75 7.64 11.27 6.06
N LEU A 76 7.45 12.09 5.05
CA LEU A 76 8.43 12.23 3.98
C LEU A 76 9.65 13.00 4.49
N LYS A 77 10.83 12.59 4.04
CA LYS A 77 12.06 13.36 4.24
C LYS A 77 11.99 14.63 3.40
N ASP A 78 12.57 15.66 3.89
CA ASP A 78 12.71 16.92 3.14
C ASP A 78 13.67 16.78 1.96
#